data_55f66f9a345d6e96ae35b3518818da65
#
_entry.id   55f66f9a345d6e96ae35b3518818da65
#
_cell.length_a   1.000
_cell.length_b   1.000
_cell.length_c   1.000
_cell.angle_alpha   90.00
_cell.angle_beta   90.00
_cell.angle_gamma   90.00
#
_symmetry.space_group_name_H-M   'P 1'
#
loop_
_entity.id
_entity.type
_entity.pdbx_description
1 polymer ?
#
loop_
_entity_poly.entity_id
_entity_poly.type
_entity_poly.pdbx_seq_one_letter_code
_entity_poly.pdbx_strand_id
1 'polypeptide(L)'
;MRLWLGLLLVFLLCSCGGGPSSHMVSGRGLEKTHPDGDALRRIVLIYPYTQEKLDLVYYHNGAYDTRAMEKIEYLMRDRHANVVGSIDPELIDYMVDIRKRLGLPPEAPFQVLSGYRTPETNAHLAVSNANVAKESLHMHGWAVDFRIDGVNGSAICEIAKTMQRGGVAYYPKDNHVHVDLGNIRTWNENKS
;
A
#
# COMPACT_ATOMS: atom_id res chain seq x y z
N MET A 1 -83.64 6.84 -35.11
CA MET A 1 -82.34 6.61 -35.79
C MET A 1 -81.39 7.72 -35.42
N ARG A 2 -80.57 7.54 -34.44
CA ARG A 2 -79.39 8.41 -34.09
C ARG A 2 -78.28 7.53 -33.57
N LEU A 3 -77.23 7.43 -34.40
CA LEU A 3 -75.99 6.77 -34.06
C LEU A 3 -75.26 7.60 -32.99
N TRP A 4 -74.81 6.97 -31.93
CA TRP A 4 -73.85 7.52 -31.01
C TRP A 4 -72.52 6.77 -31.18
N LEU A 5 -71.51 7.51 -31.64
CA LEU A 5 -70.13 7.04 -31.74
C LEU A 5 -69.52 7.13 -30.37
N GLY A 6 -69.18 6.01 -29.76
CA GLY A 6 -68.47 5.94 -28.51
C GLY A 6 -66.95 6.02 -28.76
N LEU A 7 -66.37 7.08 -28.26
CA LEU A 7 -64.88 7.29 -28.26
C LEU A 7 -64.23 6.47 -27.13
N LEU A 8 -63.50 5.44 -27.49
CA LEU A 8 -62.76 4.61 -26.55
C LEU A 8 -61.40 5.29 -26.21
N LEU A 9 -61.30 5.86 -25.03
CA LEU A 9 -60.07 6.45 -24.53
C LEU A 9 -59.19 5.31 -23.91
N VAL A 10 -58.12 4.96 -24.62
CA VAL A 10 -57.12 4.00 -24.09
C VAL A 10 -56.17 4.77 -23.21
N PHE A 11 -56.24 4.54 -21.90
CA PHE A 11 -55.23 4.99 -20.95
C PHE A 11 -54.02 4.05 -21.02
N LEU A 12 -52.91 4.54 -21.60
CA LEU A 12 -51.60 3.90 -21.43
C LEU A 12 -51.10 4.21 -20.03
N LEU A 13 -51.18 3.25 -19.15
CA LEU A 13 -50.46 3.27 -17.87
C LEU A 13 -48.98 3.02 -18.14
N CYS A 14 -48.18 4.09 -18.13
CA CYS A 14 -46.73 4.00 -18.13
C CYS A 14 -46.30 3.57 -16.74
N SER A 15 -46.04 2.28 -16.55
CA SER A 15 -45.47 1.71 -15.33
C SER A 15 -43.97 2.05 -15.29
N CYS A 16 -43.58 3.09 -14.55
CA CYS A 16 -42.20 3.34 -14.18
C CYS A 16 -41.81 2.33 -13.13
N GLY A 17 -41.25 1.20 -13.57
CA GLY A 17 -40.53 0.26 -12.70
C GLY A 17 -39.24 0.92 -12.22
N GLY A 18 -39.23 1.47 -10.99
CA GLY A 18 -38.03 1.83 -10.28
C GLY A 18 -37.26 0.58 -9.88
N GLY A 19 -36.25 0.19 -10.67
CA GLY A 19 -35.29 -0.78 -10.28
C GLY A 19 -34.44 -0.25 -9.11
N PRO A 20 -33.92 -1.12 -8.23
CA PRO A 20 -33.06 -0.68 -7.14
C PRO A 20 -31.81 -0.03 -7.74
N SER A 21 -31.63 1.25 -7.42
CA SER A 21 -30.42 2.00 -7.71
C SER A 21 -29.27 1.28 -7.00
N SER A 22 -28.51 0.48 -7.75
CA SER A 22 -27.22 0.00 -7.29
C SER A 22 -26.35 1.24 -7.10
N HIS A 23 -26.16 1.65 -5.85
CA HIS A 23 -25.09 2.54 -5.50
C HIS A 23 -23.78 1.86 -5.94
N MET A 24 -23.33 2.20 -7.14
CA MET A 24 -21.93 2.02 -7.47
C MET A 24 -21.16 2.87 -6.45
N VAL A 25 -20.62 2.20 -5.46
CA VAL A 25 -19.49 2.74 -4.69
C VAL A 25 -18.44 3.03 -5.76
N SER A 26 -18.32 4.31 -6.11
CA SER A 26 -17.22 4.80 -6.93
C SER A 26 -15.97 4.55 -6.12
N GLY A 27 -15.41 3.34 -6.23
CA GLY A 27 -14.04 3.10 -5.86
C GLY A 27 -13.23 4.12 -6.63
N ARG A 28 -12.57 5.03 -5.94
CA ARG A 28 -11.53 5.86 -6.53
C ARG A 28 -10.50 4.89 -7.11
N GLY A 29 -10.67 4.52 -8.36
CA GLY A 29 -9.62 3.94 -9.16
C GLY A 29 -8.52 4.98 -9.16
N LEU A 30 -7.44 4.68 -8.47
CA LEU A 30 -6.21 5.46 -8.57
C LEU A 30 -5.66 5.21 -9.98
N GLU A 31 -6.19 5.93 -10.97
CA GLU A 31 -5.56 6.04 -12.29
C GLU A 31 -4.26 6.83 -12.12
N LYS A 32 -3.21 6.15 -11.66
CA LYS A 32 -1.85 6.63 -11.79
C LYS A 32 -1.24 5.97 -13.00
N THR A 33 -0.99 6.75 -14.02
CA THR A 33 -0.07 6.35 -15.08
C THR A 33 1.32 6.31 -14.48
N HIS A 34 1.86 5.10 -14.26
CA HIS A 34 3.26 4.95 -13.92
C HIS A 34 4.14 5.48 -15.08
N PRO A 35 5.33 6.02 -14.77
CA PRO A 35 6.29 6.44 -15.77
C PRO A 35 6.63 5.34 -16.79
N ASP A 36 6.49 4.08 -16.39
CA ASP A 36 6.76 2.88 -17.18
C ASP A 36 5.55 2.42 -18.04
N GLY A 37 4.47 3.19 -18.09
CA GLY A 37 3.24 2.83 -18.81
C GLY A 37 2.51 1.63 -18.16
N ASP A 38 1.97 0.72 -19.03
CA ASP A 38 1.20 -0.47 -18.60
C ASP A 38 2.07 -1.62 -18.09
N ALA A 39 3.29 -1.36 -17.62
CA ALA A 39 4.18 -2.39 -17.13
C ALA A 39 3.58 -3.12 -15.92
N LEU A 40 3.72 -4.44 -15.90
CA LEU A 40 3.41 -5.25 -14.73
C LEU A 40 4.36 -4.90 -13.59
N ARG A 41 3.82 -4.67 -12.38
CA ARG A 41 4.64 -4.48 -11.19
C ARG A 41 4.39 -5.63 -10.22
N ARG A 42 5.46 -6.34 -9.89
CA ARG A 42 5.48 -7.50 -9.00
C ARG A 42 6.25 -7.18 -7.74
N ILE A 43 5.77 -7.70 -6.63
CA ILE A 43 6.47 -7.64 -5.36
C ILE A 43 6.54 -9.03 -4.71
N VAL A 44 7.65 -9.32 -4.06
CA VAL A 44 7.81 -10.50 -3.20
C VAL A 44 8.12 -10.00 -1.79
N LEU A 45 7.26 -10.34 -0.84
CA LEU A 45 7.37 -9.97 0.57
C LEU A 45 7.52 -11.22 1.43
N ILE A 46 8.34 -11.14 2.46
CA ILE A 46 8.49 -12.17 3.48
C ILE A 46 8.42 -11.49 4.84
N TYR A 47 7.61 -12.02 5.75
CA TYR A 47 7.67 -11.68 7.16
C TYR A 47 8.63 -12.67 7.85
N PRO A 48 9.85 -12.26 8.23
CA PRO A 48 10.93 -13.19 8.54
C PRO A 48 10.69 -14.04 9.80
N TYR A 49 9.88 -13.54 10.74
CA TYR A 49 9.64 -14.23 12.02
C TYR A 49 8.70 -15.45 11.90
N THR A 50 7.78 -15.45 10.94
CA THR A 50 6.84 -16.56 10.70
C THR A 50 7.04 -17.23 9.35
N GLN A 51 7.95 -16.71 8.49
CA GLN A 51 8.16 -17.14 7.11
C GLN A 51 6.92 -17.00 6.21
N GLU A 52 5.94 -16.20 6.63
CA GLU A 52 4.79 -15.83 5.80
C GLU A 52 5.29 -15.12 4.55
N LYS A 53 4.98 -15.67 3.38
CA LYS A 53 5.46 -15.20 2.09
C LYS A 53 4.32 -14.80 1.18
N LEU A 54 4.51 -13.70 0.46
CA LEU A 54 3.63 -13.22 -0.58
C LEU A 54 4.44 -12.96 -1.85
N ASP A 55 3.92 -13.42 -2.99
CA ASP A 55 4.53 -13.23 -4.31
C ASP A 55 3.41 -12.97 -5.30
N LEU A 56 3.30 -11.72 -5.79
CA LEU A 56 2.17 -11.34 -6.64
C LEU A 56 2.46 -10.11 -7.50
N VAL A 57 1.66 -9.97 -8.55
CA VAL A 57 1.52 -8.73 -9.32
C VAL A 57 0.49 -7.86 -8.62
N TYR A 58 0.87 -6.63 -8.25
CA TYR A 58 -0.02 -5.69 -7.56
C TYR A 58 -0.47 -4.52 -8.45
N TYR A 59 0.15 -4.35 -9.62
CA TYR A 59 -0.21 -3.34 -10.59
C TYR A 59 -0.12 -3.91 -12.01
N HIS A 60 -1.17 -3.75 -12.80
CA HIS A 60 -1.23 -4.14 -14.20
C HIS A 60 -2.33 -3.35 -14.94
N ASN A 61 -2.18 -3.22 -16.25
CA ASN A 61 -3.16 -2.52 -17.10
C ASN A 61 -3.50 -1.09 -16.61
N GLY A 62 -2.50 -0.37 -16.09
CA GLY A 62 -2.68 0.99 -15.63
C GLY A 62 -3.35 1.14 -14.25
N ALA A 63 -3.60 0.05 -13.50
CA ALA A 63 -4.29 0.08 -12.22
C ALA A 63 -3.67 -0.84 -11.15
N TYR A 64 -3.84 -0.46 -9.89
CA TYR A 64 -3.53 -1.35 -8.77
C TYR A 64 -4.61 -2.42 -8.63
N ASP A 65 -4.19 -3.68 -8.43
CA ASP A 65 -5.08 -4.78 -8.13
C ASP A 65 -5.50 -4.72 -6.65
N THR A 66 -6.78 -4.48 -6.42
CA THR A 66 -7.33 -4.33 -5.07
C THR A 66 -7.10 -5.58 -4.21
N ARG A 67 -7.28 -6.80 -4.78
CA ARG A 67 -7.07 -8.04 -4.04
C ARG A 67 -5.60 -8.29 -3.71
N ALA A 68 -4.71 -7.85 -4.59
CA ALA A 68 -3.28 -7.89 -4.32
C ALA A 68 -2.92 -6.94 -3.18
N MET A 69 -3.46 -5.73 -3.18
CA MET A 69 -3.25 -4.76 -2.09
C MET A 69 -3.78 -5.27 -0.76
N GLU A 70 -4.98 -5.85 -0.69
CA GLU A 70 -5.53 -6.48 0.52
C GLU A 70 -4.59 -7.56 1.11
N LYS A 71 -3.95 -8.38 0.26
CA LYS A 71 -2.97 -9.38 0.71
C LYS A 71 -1.68 -8.74 1.22
N ILE A 72 -1.23 -7.66 0.59
CA ILE A 72 -0.06 -6.88 1.04
C ILE A 72 -0.35 -6.28 2.41
N GLU A 73 -1.50 -5.64 2.59
CA GLU A 73 -1.96 -5.07 3.87
C GLU A 73 -2.02 -6.13 4.97
N TYR A 74 -2.54 -7.32 4.66
CA TYR A 74 -2.57 -8.43 5.60
C TYR A 74 -1.17 -8.90 6.01
N LEU A 75 -0.22 -9.03 5.08
CA LEU A 75 1.17 -9.38 5.40
C LEU A 75 1.82 -8.28 6.24
N MET A 76 1.58 -7.02 5.91
CA MET A 76 2.17 -5.84 6.55
C MET A 76 1.38 -5.32 7.77
N ARG A 77 0.41 -6.08 8.27
CA ARG A 77 -0.43 -5.70 9.42
C ARG A 77 0.36 -5.47 10.70
N ASP A 78 -0.22 -4.78 11.64
CA ASP A 78 0.29 -4.72 13.01
C ASP A 78 0.30 -6.12 13.64
N ARG A 79 1.48 -6.65 13.86
CA ARG A 79 1.65 -8.02 14.39
C ARG A 79 1.42 -8.12 15.90
N HIS A 80 1.55 -7.01 16.62
CA HIS A 80 1.28 -6.99 18.07
C HIS A 80 -0.22 -6.96 18.33
N ALA A 81 -0.94 -6.10 17.65
CA ALA A 81 -2.39 -5.98 17.79
C ALA A 81 -3.17 -6.96 16.90
N ASN A 82 -2.52 -7.58 15.91
CA ASN A 82 -3.13 -8.38 14.84
C ASN A 82 -4.22 -7.59 14.08
N VAL A 83 -3.94 -6.34 13.78
CA VAL A 83 -4.83 -5.42 13.07
C VAL A 83 -4.30 -5.10 11.69
N VAL A 84 -5.16 -5.28 10.68
CA VAL A 84 -4.86 -4.89 9.30
C VAL A 84 -5.21 -3.41 9.15
N GLY A 85 -4.25 -2.62 8.66
CA GLY A 85 -4.45 -1.23 8.28
C GLY A 85 -4.13 -1.05 6.81
N SER A 86 -4.62 0.04 6.23
CA SER A 86 -4.34 0.36 4.83
C SER A 86 -2.87 0.70 4.62
N ILE A 87 -2.32 0.22 3.50
CA ILE A 87 -0.98 0.56 3.02
C ILE A 87 -1.12 1.38 1.74
N ASP A 88 -0.46 2.53 1.70
CA ASP A 88 -0.47 3.36 0.50
C ASP A 88 0.25 2.62 -0.65
N PRO A 89 -0.39 2.45 -1.82
CA PRO A 89 0.23 1.78 -2.96
C PRO A 89 1.53 2.46 -3.43
N GLU A 90 1.69 3.78 -3.22
CA GLU A 90 2.94 4.48 -3.55
C GLU A 90 4.12 4.01 -2.70
N LEU A 91 3.86 3.53 -1.48
CA LEU A 91 4.90 2.93 -0.64
C LEU A 91 5.42 1.62 -1.26
N ILE A 92 4.52 0.82 -1.82
CA ILE A 92 4.88 -0.43 -2.52
C ILE A 92 5.66 -0.12 -3.80
N ASP A 93 5.24 0.90 -4.53
CA ASP A 93 5.97 1.39 -5.69
C ASP A 93 7.38 1.87 -5.32
N TYR A 94 7.50 2.59 -4.21
CA TYR A 94 8.79 3.06 -3.74
C TYR A 94 9.75 1.90 -3.45
N MET A 95 9.28 0.85 -2.76
CA MET A 95 10.06 -0.36 -2.53
C MET A 95 10.52 -1.01 -3.85
N VAL A 96 9.60 -1.23 -4.78
CA VAL A 96 9.90 -1.85 -6.09
C VAL A 96 10.89 -1.03 -6.89
N ASP A 97 10.77 0.30 -6.89
CA ASP A 97 11.69 1.19 -7.59
C ASP A 97 13.09 1.19 -6.96
N ILE A 98 13.21 1.09 -5.62
CA ILE A 98 14.49 0.87 -4.93
C ILE A 98 15.13 -0.43 -5.43
N ARG A 99 14.37 -1.55 -5.46
CA ARG A 99 14.87 -2.84 -5.95
C ARG A 99 15.37 -2.76 -7.38
N LYS A 100 14.60 -2.10 -8.27
CA LYS A 100 15.00 -1.87 -9.67
C LYS A 100 16.31 -1.08 -9.77
N ARG A 101 16.46 0.01 -9.02
CA ARG A 101 17.67 0.83 -9.01
C ARG A 101 18.90 0.13 -8.44
N LEU A 102 18.70 -0.84 -7.56
CA LEU A 102 19.74 -1.74 -7.07
C LEU A 102 20.14 -2.80 -8.11
N GLY A 103 19.47 -2.87 -9.27
CA GLY A 103 19.72 -3.90 -10.29
C GLY A 103 19.30 -5.30 -9.87
N LEU A 104 18.42 -5.43 -8.89
CA LEU A 104 17.97 -6.72 -8.38
C LEU A 104 16.81 -7.27 -9.23
N PRO A 105 16.71 -8.61 -9.36
CA PRO A 105 15.65 -9.25 -10.13
C PRO A 105 14.27 -9.04 -9.48
N PRO A 106 13.17 -9.12 -10.26
CA PRO A 106 11.81 -8.94 -9.75
C PRO A 106 11.40 -9.92 -8.63
N GLU A 107 12.06 -11.05 -8.54
CA GLU A 107 11.86 -12.10 -7.54
C GLU A 107 12.58 -11.83 -6.22
N ALA A 108 13.53 -10.88 -6.18
CA ALA A 108 14.26 -10.56 -4.95
C ALA A 108 13.30 -10.13 -3.84
N PRO A 109 13.22 -10.88 -2.72
CA PRO A 109 12.23 -10.63 -1.71
C PRO A 109 12.65 -9.50 -0.78
N PHE A 110 11.67 -8.73 -0.34
CA PHE A 110 11.80 -7.82 0.79
C PHE A 110 11.43 -8.57 2.08
N GLN A 111 12.31 -8.58 3.06
CA GLN A 111 11.97 -9.00 4.40
C GLN A 111 11.37 -7.82 5.16
N VAL A 112 10.06 -7.82 5.32
CA VAL A 112 9.31 -6.76 6.02
C VAL A 112 9.42 -6.99 7.51
N LEU A 113 9.99 -6.04 8.23
CA LEU A 113 10.15 -6.09 9.69
C LEU A 113 9.00 -5.37 10.39
N SER A 114 8.52 -4.26 9.80
CA SER A 114 7.38 -3.49 10.32
C SER A 114 6.66 -2.80 9.16
N GLY A 115 5.35 -2.96 9.08
CA GLY A 115 4.47 -2.24 8.16
C GLY A 115 3.54 -1.31 8.95
N TYR A 116 2.23 -1.54 8.86
CA TYR A 116 1.24 -0.80 9.63
C TYR A 116 1.42 -1.02 11.14
N ARG A 117 1.20 0.04 11.93
CA ARG A 117 1.15 0.01 13.40
C ARG A 117 -0.11 0.72 13.88
N THR A 118 -0.82 0.13 14.82
CA THR A 118 -1.88 0.85 15.54
C THR A 118 -1.28 1.96 16.41
N PRO A 119 -2.04 3.02 16.74
CA PRO A 119 -1.59 4.03 17.68
C PRO A 119 -1.15 3.44 19.03
N GLU A 120 -1.84 2.41 19.51
CA GLU A 120 -1.55 1.73 20.77
C GLU A 120 -0.19 1.00 20.71
N THR A 121 0.04 0.23 19.64
CA THR A 121 1.34 -0.43 19.41
C THR A 121 2.45 0.60 19.30
N ASN A 122 2.24 1.69 18.57
CA ASN A 122 3.23 2.75 18.42
C ASN A 122 3.54 3.42 19.76
N ALA A 123 2.52 3.74 20.56
CA ALA A 123 2.70 4.34 21.89
C ALA A 123 3.50 3.41 22.81
N HIS A 124 3.19 2.11 22.81
CA HIS A 124 3.93 1.11 23.60
C HIS A 124 5.40 1.03 23.19
N LEU A 125 5.70 1.02 21.89
CA LEU A 125 7.06 1.00 21.37
C LEU A 125 7.83 2.29 21.73
N ALA A 126 7.18 3.44 21.68
CA ALA A 126 7.78 4.73 22.01
C ALA A 126 8.19 4.86 23.50
N VAL A 127 7.57 4.09 24.40
CA VAL A 127 7.98 4.03 25.81
C VAL A 127 9.34 3.34 25.99
N SER A 128 9.58 2.27 25.21
CA SER A 128 10.79 1.46 25.35
C SER A 128 11.90 1.83 24.37
N ASN A 129 11.60 2.62 23.34
CA ASN A 129 12.55 2.99 22.30
C ASN A 129 12.40 4.46 21.90
N ALA A 130 13.35 5.29 22.33
CA ALA A 130 13.38 6.73 22.04
C ALA A 130 13.49 7.06 20.54
N ASN A 131 13.86 6.10 19.69
CA ASN A 131 13.91 6.27 18.24
C ASN A 131 12.55 6.12 17.56
N VAL A 132 11.51 5.69 18.29
CA VAL A 132 10.14 5.59 17.78
C VAL A 132 9.45 6.96 17.92
N ALA A 133 9.10 7.56 16.79
CA ALA A 133 8.36 8.81 16.76
C ALA A 133 6.96 8.61 17.35
N LYS A 134 6.48 9.58 18.15
CA LYS A 134 5.10 9.57 18.67
C LYS A 134 4.08 9.63 17.55
N GLU A 135 4.33 10.51 16.55
CA GLU A 135 3.56 10.62 15.32
C GLU A 135 4.28 9.85 14.21
N SER A 136 4.11 8.55 14.19
CA SER A 136 4.79 7.66 13.25
C SER A 136 3.97 7.46 11.97
N LEU A 137 4.62 7.53 10.81
CA LEU A 137 3.97 7.29 9.52
C LEU A 137 3.57 5.82 9.31
N HIS A 138 4.07 4.91 10.13
CA HIS A 138 3.56 3.53 10.19
C HIS A 138 2.08 3.48 10.59
N MET A 139 1.60 4.42 11.42
CA MET A 139 0.18 4.49 11.82
C MET A 139 -0.76 4.87 10.67
N HIS A 140 -0.21 5.42 9.59
CA HIS A 140 -0.96 5.81 8.39
C HIS A 140 -0.75 4.86 7.21
N GLY A 141 0.06 3.80 7.40
CA GLY A 141 0.46 2.90 6.31
C GLY A 141 1.36 3.57 5.26
N TRP A 142 2.08 4.61 5.65
CA TRP A 142 2.98 5.39 4.79
C TRP A 142 4.46 5.10 5.06
N ALA A 143 4.77 4.11 5.88
CA ALA A 143 6.13 3.74 6.21
C ALA A 143 6.31 2.23 6.29
N VAL A 144 7.53 1.77 6.00
CA VAL A 144 7.93 0.38 6.10
C VAL A 144 9.38 0.27 6.54
N ASP A 145 9.64 -0.70 7.44
CA ASP A 145 10.98 -1.14 7.82
C ASP A 145 11.25 -2.47 7.12
N PHE A 146 12.31 -2.55 6.33
CA PHE A 146 12.64 -3.76 5.58
C PHE A 146 14.15 -3.94 5.38
N ARG A 147 14.52 -5.14 4.95
CA ARG A 147 15.84 -5.47 4.42
C ARG A 147 15.71 -6.37 3.20
N ILE A 148 16.78 -6.54 2.45
CA ILE A 148 16.88 -7.47 1.32
C ILE A 148 18.09 -8.36 1.58
N ASP A 149 17.90 -9.67 1.52
CA ASP A 149 18.98 -10.63 1.78
C ASP A 149 20.15 -10.44 0.82
N GLY A 150 21.36 -10.49 1.36
CA GLY A 150 22.56 -10.28 0.59
C GLY A 150 22.86 -8.84 0.18
N VAL A 151 21.98 -7.88 0.55
CA VAL A 151 22.17 -6.45 0.26
C VAL A 151 22.50 -5.69 1.54
N ASN A 152 23.53 -4.85 1.47
CA ASN A 152 23.85 -3.96 2.58
C ASN A 152 22.78 -2.87 2.69
N GLY A 153 22.16 -2.71 3.86
CA GLY A 153 21.14 -1.71 4.12
C GLY A 153 21.61 -0.28 3.85
N SER A 154 22.93 0.01 4.02
CA SER A 154 23.48 1.31 3.65
C SER A 154 23.35 1.58 2.14
N ALA A 155 23.53 0.58 1.28
CA ALA A 155 23.35 0.72 -0.17
C ALA A 155 21.87 0.97 -0.53
N ILE A 156 20.96 0.25 0.14
CA ILE A 156 19.51 0.49 -0.02
C ILE A 156 19.18 1.93 0.37
N CYS A 157 19.71 2.39 1.53
CA CYS A 157 19.49 3.73 2.05
C CYS A 157 20.01 4.81 1.08
N GLU A 158 21.21 4.66 0.53
CA GLU A 158 21.75 5.64 -0.44
C GLU A 158 20.90 5.71 -1.71
N ILE A 159 20.48 4.59 -2.26
CA ILE A 159 19.55 4.58 -3.42
C ILE A 159 18.23 5.28 -3.07
N ALA A 160 17.63 4.95 -1.92
CA ALA A 160 16.38 5.56 -1.51
C ALA A 160 16.49 7.08 -1.35
N LYS A 161 17.59 7.59 -0.77
CA LYS A 161 17.87 9.03 -0.65
C LYS A 161 17.90 9.73 -2.00
N THR A 162 18.50 9.13 -3.04
CA THR A 162 18.55 9.74 -4.38
C THR A 162 17.20 9.90 -5.02
N MET A 163 16.18 9.14 -4.55
CA MET A 163 14.83 9.20 -5.09
C MET A 163 14.00 10.36 -4.54
N GLN A 164 14.38 10.92 -3.40
CA GLN A 164 13.73 12.07 -2.77
C GLN A 164 12.19 11.94 -2.63
N ARG A 165 11.72 10.75 -2.22
CA ARG A 165 10.28 10.47 -2.08
C ARG A 165 9.75 10.64 -0.66
N GLY A 166 10.63 10.72 0.36
CA GLY A 166 10.23 10.84 1.74
C GLY A 166 11.37 10.66 2.72
N GLY A 167 11.06 10.22 3.92
CA GLY A 167 12.05 9.92 4.96
C GLY A 167 12.79 8.62 4.68
N VAL A 168 14.09 8.62 4.99
CA VAL A 168 14.96 7.44 4.83
C VAL A 168 15.92 7.34 6.02
N ALA A 169 16.00 6.15 6.63
CA ALA A 169 16.99 5.86 7.67
C ALA A 169 17.60 4.47 7.48
N TYR A 170 18.85 4.33 7.95
CA TYR A 170 19.55 3.05 8.01
C TYR A 170 19.82 2.67 9.47
N TYR A 171 19.50 1.42 9.80
CA TYR A 171 19.69 0.81 11.11
C TYR A 171 20.75 -0.29 11.03
N PRO A 172 22.01 0.01 11.38
CA PRO A 172 23.14 -0.89 11.14
C PRO A 172 23.05 -2.19 11.94
N LYS A 173 22.47 -2.14 13.14
CA LYS A 173 22.39 -3.29 14.05
C LYS A 173 21.69 -4.49 13.41
N ASP A 174 20.57 -4.22 12.72
CA ASP A 174 19.73 -5.26 12.11
C ASP A 174 19.82 -5.25 10.58
N ASN A 175 20.72 -4.43 10.02
CA ASN A 175 20.92 -4.22 8.58
C ASN A 175 19.61 -3.90 7.84
N HIS A 176 18.71 -3.11 8.43
CA HIS A 176 17.46 -2.73 7.81
C HIS A 176 17.39 -1.23 7.50
N VAL A 177 16.46 -0.88 6.65
CA VAL A 177 16.15 0.50 6.30
C VAL A 177 14.70 0.81 6.61
N HIS A 178 14.45 2.05 7.00
CA HIS A 178 13.15 2.68 7.03
C HIS A 178 13.00 3.53 5.79
N VAL A 179 11.85 3.43 5.14
CA VAL A 179 11.42 4.40 4.11
C VAL A 179 9.99 4.81 4.37
N ASP A 180 9.66 6.06 4.03
CA ASP A 180 8.30 6.58 4.16
C ASP A 180 7.95 7.60 3.06
N LEU A 181 6.66 7.96 3.00
CA LEU A 181 6.10 8.93 2.04
C LEU A 181 5.90 10.33 2.63
N GLY A 182 6.55 10.63 3.76
CA GLY A 182 6.47 11.95 4.38
C GLY A 182 7.42 12.96 3.77
N ASN A 183 7.76 14.00 4.56
CA ASN A 183 8.72 14.99 4.12
C ASN A 183 10.10 14.36 3.88
N ILE A 184 10.81 14.86 2.87
CA ILE A 184 12.18 14.42 2.56
C ILE A 184 13.08 14.73 3.74
N ARG A 185 13.62 13.68 4.37
CA ARG A 185 14.53 13.76 5.50
C ARG A 185 15.35 12.48 5.62
N THR A 186 16.49 12.60 6.28
CA THR A 186 17.35 11.45 6.58
C THR A 186 17.78 11.50 8.04
N TRP A 187 17.87 10.34 8.67
CA TRP A 187 18.44 10.18 10.01
C TRP A 187 19.13 8.84 10.11
N ASN A 188 19.99 8.72 11.09
CA ASN A 188 20.64 7.44 11.45
C ASN A 188 20.27 7.12 12.88
N GLU A 189 20.26 5.83 13.22
CA GLU A 189 20.18 5.44 14.61
C GLU A 189 21.35 6.08 15.38
N ASN A 190 21.03 6.87 16.39
CA ASN A 190 22.06 7.41 17.26
C ASN A 190 22.75 6.22 17.93
N LYS A 191 24.04 6.05 17.67
CA LYS A 191 24.86 5.09 18.42
C LYS A 191 24.85 5.54 19.88
N SER A 192 23.99 4.94 20.69
CA SER A 192 24.01 5.03 22.14
C SER A 192 25.07 4.07 22.67
#